data_e4543b0480f43775db847ba1eb9187a4
#
_entry.id   e4543b0480f43775db847ba1eb9187a4
#
_cell.length_a   1.000
_cell.length_b   1.000
_cell.length_c   1.000
_cell.angle_alpha   90.00
_cell.angle_beta   90.00
_cell.angle_gamma   90.00
#
_symmetry.space_group_name_H-M   'P 1'
#
loop_
_entity.id
_entity.type
_entity.pdbx_description
1 polymer ?
#
loop_
_entity_poly.entity_id
_entity_poly.type
_entity_poly.pdbx_seq_one_letter_code
_entity_poly.pdbx_strand_id
1 'polypeptide(L)'
;MSITFHVQDDLRQASRQSWGRLFGTCIEKTREACGRSLEEAALLSGMETSEWAAIEAGCVPDPAQLHPMSDALGLRHDKIATLAFICQGAWKQ
;
A
#
# COMPACT_ATOMS: atom_id res chain seq x y z
N MET A 1 -28.74 19.34 -2.76
CA MET A 1 -27.71 19.96 -3.55
C MET A 1 -26.64 18.95 -3.88
N SER A 2 -26.42 18.75 -5.15
CA SER A 2 -25.49 17.75 -5.64
C SER A 2 -24.02 18.05 -5.29
N ILE A 3 -23.69 19.33 -5.10
CA ILE A 3 -22.33 19.76 -4.80
C ILE A 3 -21.82 19.17 -3.49
N THR A 4 -22.65 19.18 -2.43
CA THR A 4 -22.26 18.62 -1.12
C THR A 4 -21.97 17.13 -1.22
N PHE A 5 -22.72 16.43 -2.04
CA PHE A 5 -22.56 15.00 -2.24
C PHE A 5 -21.24 14.68 -2.91
N HIS A 6 -20.87 15.44 -3.95
CA HIS A 6 -19.60 15.26 -4.66
C HIS A 6 -18.40 15.56 -3.78
N VAL A 7 -18.49 16.55 -2.92
CA VAL A 7 -17.38 16.90 -2.01
C VAL A 7 -17.09 15.75 -1.07
N GLN A 8 -18.11 15.07 -0.54
CA GLN A 8 -17.89 13.92 0.34
C GLN A 8 -17.21 12.76 -0.38
N ASP A 9 -17.62 12.50 -1.61
CA ASP A 9 -17.01 11.42 -2.40
C ASP A 9 -15.55 11.75 -2.71
N ASP A 10 -15.27 13.01 -3.06
CA ASP A 10 -13.91 13.46 -3.34
C ASP A 10 -13.02 13.32 -2.12
N LEU A 11 -13.54 13.67 -0.92
CA LEU A 11 -12.78 13.55 0.32
C LEU A 11 -12.47 12.09 0.66
N ARG A 12 -13.42 11.18 0.45
CA ARG A 12 -13.20 9.76 0.67
C ARG A 12 -12.12 9.22 -0.26
N GLN A 13 -12.19 9.60 -1.53
CA GLN A 13 -11.24 9.16 -2.53
C GLN A 13 -9.85 9.72 -2.25
N ALA A 14 -9.77 10.99 -1.88
CA ALA A 14 -8.51 11.63 -1.51
C ALA A 14 -7.88 10.95 -0.28
N SER A 15 -8.70 10.60 0.71
CA SER A 15 -8.25 9.92 1.92
C SER A 15 -7.67 8.56 1.59
N ARG A 16 -8.35 7.79 0.74
CA ARG A 16 -7.86 6.48 0.31
C ARG A 16 -6.56 6.59 -0.47
N GLN A 17 -6.48 7.56 -1.39
CA GLN A 17 -5.25 7.80 -2.16
C GLN A 17 -4.09 8.19 -1.26
N SER A 18 -4.38 9.01 -0.23
CA SER A 18 -3.35 9.50 0.68
C SER A 18 -2.74 8.37 1.52
N TRP A 19 -3.57 7.49 2.07
CA TRP A 19 -3.01 6.39 2.84
C TRP A 19 -2.30 5.37 1.94
N GLY A 20 -2.79 5.19 0.72
CA GLY A 20 -2.12 4.36 -0.27
C GLY A 20 -0.73 4.86 -0.60
N ARG A 21 -0.57 6.18 -0.74
CA ARG A 21 0.73 6.79 -0.98
C ARG A 21 1.67 6.59 0.20
N LEU A 22 1.17 6.79 1.42
CA LEU A 22 1.98 6.60 2.62
C LEU A 22 2.42 5.15 2.74
N PHE A 23 1.49 4.22 2.57
CA PHE A 23 1.78 2.79 2.60
C PHE A 23 2.78 2.42 1.50
N GLY A 24 2.55 2.90 0.28
CA GLY A 24 3.43 2.63 -0.86
C GLY A 24 4.85 3.12 -0.63
N THR A 25 5.02 4.30 -0.04
CA THR A 25 6.33 4.83 0.31
C THR A 25 7.02 3.95 1.34
N CYS A 26 6.28 3.50 2.36
CA CYS A 26 6.84 2.60 3.37
C CYS A 26 7.26 1.26 2.75
N ILE A 27 6.47 0.72 1.83
CA ILE A 27 6.80 -0.52 1.13
C ILE A 27 8.06 -0.33 0.28
N GLU A 28 8.16 0.76 -0.44
CA GLU A 28 9.34 1.07 -1.24
C GLU A 28 10.60 1.15 -0.38
N LYS A 29 10.53 1.88 0.73
CA LYS A 29 11.67 2.03 1.64
C LYS A 29 12.06 0.70 2.27
N THR A 30 11.09 -0.10 2.64
CA THR A 30 11.35 -1.43 3.20
C THR A 30 12.01 -2.34 2.16
N ARG A 31 11.50 -2.31 0.93
CA ARG A 31 12.08 -3.10 -0.17
C ARG A 31 13.53 -2.69 -0.41
N GLU A 32 13.80 -1.40 -0.48
CA GLU A 32 15.15 -0.88 -0.68
C GLU A 32 16.08 -1.28 0.46
N ALA A 33 15.58 -1.20 1.70
CA ALA A 33 16.35 -1.60 2.88
C ALA A 33 16.69 -3.08 2.86
N CYS A 34 15.84 -3.91 2.26
CA CYS A 34 16.09 -5.34 2.08
C CYS A 34 17.02 -5.65 0.90
N GLY A 35 17.37 -4.64 0.11
CA GLY A 35 18.22 -4.82 -1.07
C GLY A 35 17.52 -5.54 -2.21
N ARG A 36 16.21 -5.50 -2.30
CA ARG A 36 15.45 -6.19 -3.35
C ARG A 36 15.04 -5.23 -4.45
N SER A 37 15.12 -5.70 -5.70
CA SER A 37 14.58 -4.95 -6.83
C SER A 37 13.06 -5.08 -6.89
N LEU A 38 12.42 -4.22 -7.69
CA LEU A 38 10.98 -4.33 -7.95
C LEU A 38 10.62 -5.70 -8.49
N GLU A 39 11.40 -6.19 -9.43
CA GLU A 39 11.17 -7.48 -10.08
C GLU A 39 11.29 -8.63 -9.08
N GLU A 40 12.28 -8.57 -8.20
CA GLU A 40 12.48 -9.60 -7.19
C GLU A 40 11.31 -9.63 -6.20
N ALA A 41 10.90 -8.46 -5.72
CA ALA A 41 9.81 -8.36 -4.77
C ALA A 41 8.50 -8.87 -5.38
N ALA A 42 8.22 -8.48 -6.61
CA ALA A 42 7.03 -8.94 -7.33
C ALA A 42 7.05 -10.46 -7.49
N LEU A 43 8.18 -11.00 -7.94
CA LEU A 43 8.33 -12.43 -8.14
C LEU A 43 8.08 -13.21 -6.84
N LEU A 44 8.70 -12.75 -5.75
CA LEU A 44 8.57 -13.43 -4.46
C LEU A 44 7.15 -13.34 -3.88
N SER A 45 6.40 -12.31 -4.25
CA SER A 45 5.02 -12.15 -3.79
C SER A 45 4.00 -12.79 -4.72
N GLY A 46 4.46 -13.32 -5.87
CA GLY A 46 3.55 -13.88 -6.88
C GLY A 46 2.76 -12.82 -7.62
N MET A 47 3.24 -11.59 -7.64
CA MET A 47 2.57 -10.46 -8.30
C MET A 47 3.31 -10.10 -9.58
N GLU A 48 2.60 -9.42 -10.48
CA GLU A 48 3.23 -8.80 -11.62
C GLU A 48 4.06 -7.60 -11.15
N THR A 49 5.18 -7.33 -11.83
CA THR A 49 6.02 -6.17 -11.51
C THR A 49 5.19 -4.88 -11.55
N SER A 50 4.28 -4.76 -12.52
CA SER A 50 3.41 -3.60 -12.65
C SER A 50 2.46 -3.44 -11.45
N GLU A 51 1.98 -4.54 -10.88
CA GLU A 51 1.14 -4.50 -9.69
C GLU A 51 1.91 -3.99 -8.48
N TRP A 52 3.11 -4.53 -8.26
CA TRP A 52 3.94 -4.07 -7.15
C TRP A 52 4.30 -2.60 -7.32
N ALA A 53 4.71 -2.19 -8.52
CA ALA A 53 5.05 -0.80 -8.80
C ALA A 53 3.87 0.14 -8.55
N ALA A 54 2.66 -0.30 -8.91
CA ALA A 54 1.45 0.49 -8.68
C ALA A 54 1.20 0.70 -7.18
N ILE A 55 1.45 -0.32 -6.36
CA ILE A 55 1.29 -0.20 -4.91
C ILE A 55 2.31 0.80 -4.34
N GLU A 56 3.56 0.74 -4.78
CA GLU A 56 4.56 1.72 -4.35
C GLU A 56 4.20 3.13 -4.79
N ALA A 57 3.49 3.25 -5.91
CA ALA A 57 3.06 4.55 -6.44
C ALA A 57 1.79 5.08 -5.78
N GLY A 58 1.16 4.30 -4.93
CA GLY A 58 0.01 4.76 -4.16
C GLY A 58 -1.28 4.00 -4.34
N CYS A 59 -1.31 2.95 -5.15
CA CYS A 59 -2.49 2.10 -5.26
C CYS A 59 -2.68 1.31 -3.97
N VAL A 60 -3.91 1.29 -3.48
CA VAL A 60 -4.25 0.54 -2.27
C VAL A 60 -4.25 -0.95 -2.60
N PRO A 61 -3.45 -1.76 -1.87
CA PRO A 61 -3.43 -3.20 -2.11
C PRO A 61 -4.70 -3.87 -1.57
N ASP A 62 -5.06 -5.00 -2.19
CA ASP A 62 -6.08 -5.86 -1.61
C ASP A 62 -5.54 -6.51 -0.33
N PRO A 63 -6.41 -6.75 0.67
CA PRO A 63 -5.96 -7.46 1.88
C PRO A 63 -5.27 -8.80 1.59
N ALA A 64 -5.71 -9.50 0.54
CA ALA A 64 -5.11 -10.78 0.14
C ALA A 64 -3.67 -10.65 -0.34
N GLN A 65 -3.24 -9.46 -0.74
CA GLN A 65 -1.88 -9.21 -1.20
C GLN A 65 -0.89 -8.96 -0.07
N LEU A 66 -1.39 -8.63 1.13
CA LEU A 66 -0.53 -8.22 2.24
C LEU A 66 0.40 -9.35 2.72
N HIS A 67 -0.10 -10.57 2.85
CA HIS A 67 0.73 -11.70 3.28
C HIS A 67 1.85 -12.00 2.26
N PRO A 68 1.53 -12.17 0.96
CA PRO A 68 2.61 -12.36 -0.02
C PRO A 68 3.63 -11.22 -0.04
N MET A 69 3.17 -9.99 0.16
CA MET A 69 4.08 -8.84 0.21
C MET A 69 5.01 -8.93 1.41
N SER A 70 4.48 -9.33 2.57
CA SER A 70 5.30 -9.47 3.77
C SER A 70 6.37 -10.53 3.57
N ASP A 71 6.03 -11.65 2.94
CA ASP A 71 6.99 -12.71 2.64
C ASP A 71 8.11 -12.18 1.74
N ALA A 72 7.75 -11.41 0.72
CA ALA A 72 8.72 -10.84 -0.21
C ALA A 72 9.67 -9.84 0.47
N LEU A 73 9.21 -9.18 1.52
CA LEU A 73 9.98 -8.17 2.24
C LEU A 73 10.65 -8.71 3.50
N GLY A 74 10.48 -10.01 3.80
CA GLY A 74 11.03 -10.61 5.02
C GLY A 74 10.38 -10.09 6.29
N LEU A 75 9.15 -9.59 6.20
CA LEU A 75 8.40 -9.10 7.35
C LEU A 75 7.47 -10.19 7.88
N ARG A 76 7.12 -10.09 9.16
CA ARG A 76 6.06 -10.90 9.72
C ARG A 76 4.72 -10.42 9.16
N HIS A 77 3.77 -11.36 9.02
CA HIS A 77 2.45 -11.02 8.47
C HIS A 77 1.73 -9.96 9.30
N ASP A 78 1.86 -10.02 10.62
CA ASP A 78 1.24 -9.03 11.51
C ASP A 78 1.87 -7.65 11.35
N LYS A 79 3.15 -7.57 10.98
CA LYS A 79 3.83 -6.29 10.79
C LYS A 79 3.27 -5.52 9.60
N ILE A 80 3.06 -6.20 8.47
CA ILE A 80 2.55 -5.50 7.30
C ILE A 80 1.07 -5.12 7.49
N ALA A 81 0.31 -5.96 8.17
CA ALA A 81 -1.08 -5.63 8.52
C ALA A 81 -1.15 -4.42 9.45
N THR A 82 -0.26 -4.36 10.43
CA THR A 82 -0.16 -3.23 11.34
C THR A 82 0.24 -1.96 10.59
N LEU A 83 1.20 -2.05 9.68
CA LEU A 83 1.62 -0.92 8.87
C LEU A 83 0.45 -0.38 8.03
N ALA A 84 -0.30 -1.25 7.38
CA ALA A 84 -1.46 -0.85 6.60
C ALA A 84 -2.51 -0.17 7.49
N PHE A 85 -2.76 -0.71 8.66
CA PHE A 85 -3.70 -0.16 9.62
C PHE A 85 -3.27 1.23 10.09
N ILE A 86 -1.98 1.40 10.41
CA ILE A 86 -1.43 2.68 10.86
C ILE A 86 -1.56 3.72 9.74
N CYS A 87 -1.17 3.37 8.51
CA CYS A 87 -1.25 4.29 7.39
C CYS A 87 -2.69 4.72 7.14
N GLN A 88 -3.64 3.79 7.21
CA GLN A 88 -5.05 4.08 7.04
C GLN A 88 -5.56 4.99 8.17
N GLY A 89 -5.16 4.69 9.40
CA GLY A 89 -5.58 5.46 10.57
C GLY A 89 -5.04 6.88 10.58
N ALA A 90 -3.83 7.08 10.08
CA ALA A 90 -3.19 8.40 10.05
C ALA A 90 -4.00 9.41 9.23
N TRP A 91 -4.76 8.95 8.25
CA TRP A 91 -5.54 9.84 7.38
C TRP A 91 -7.00 9.95 7.78
N LYS A 92 -7.43 9.21 8.79
CA LYS A 92 -8.79 9.32 9.32
C LYS A 92 -8.91 10.40 10.39
N GLN A 93 -7.81 10.82 10.92
CA GLN A 93 -7.75 11.89 11.91
C GLN A 93 -7.44 13.22 11.21
#